data_27db3319229ebc4a1927dfabe4a45a8d
#
_entry.id   27db3319229ebc4a1927dfabe4a45a8d
#
_cell.length_a   1.000
_cell.length_b   1.000
_cell.length_c   1.000
_cell.angle_alpha   90.00
_cell.angle_beta   90.00
_cell.angle_gamma   90.00
#
_symmetry.space_group_name_H-M   'P 1'
#
loop_
_entity.id
_entity.type
_entity.pdbx_description
1 polymer ?
#
loop_
_entity_poly.entity_id
_entity_poly.type
_entity_poly.pdbx_seq_one_letter_code
_entity_poly.pdbx_strand_id
1 'polypeptide(L)'
;MVLSKQQLRQFEKEGYLFLPDLFSAEEMAVLRDEAVEIFCTDRKEIWREKSGSPRTAFAAHTYNEAFHLLGAHPRLIRPVEQVFGEQLYMHQFKINAKSAFDGEVWQWHQDYGTWAHDDGMPEPRAMNIAVFVDEVFRSMVH
;
A
#
# COMPACT_ATOMS: atom_id res chain seq x y z
N MET A 1 -16.70 6.30 0.92
CA MET A 1 -16.69 6.78 2.33
C MET A 1 -16.25 8.24 2.31
N VAL A 2 -16.74 9.07 3.23
CA VAL A 2 -16.30 10.46 3.40
C VAL A 2 -15.80 10.59 4.83
N LEU A 3 -14.64 11.21 5.01
CA LEU A 3 -14.06 11.46 6.33
C LEU A 3 -14.87 12.53 7.08
N SER A 4 -15.09 12.30 8.38
CA SER A 4 -15.67 13.29 9.26
C SER A 4 -14.71 14.46 9.51
N LYS A 5 -15.24 15.58 9.96
CA LYS A 5 -14.40 16.74 10.37
C LYS A 5 -13.41 16.39 11.48
N GLN A 6 -13.73 15.43 12.33
CA GLN A 6 -12.82 14.97 13.40
C GLN A 6 -11.65 14.18 12.80
N GLN A 7 -11.93 13.25 11.86
CA GLN A 7 -10.89 12.47 11.17
C GLN A 7 -9.95 13.35 10.35
N LEU A 8 -10.48 14.36 9.65
CA LEU A 8 -9.65 15.33 8.93
C LEU A 8 -8.71 16.09 9.88
N ARG A 9 -9.22 16.60 11.01
CA ARG A 9 -8.38 17.27 12.03
C ARG A 9 -7.35 16.32 12.65
N GLN A 10 -7.71 15.05 12.86
CA GLN A 10 -6.78 14.04 13.35
C GLN A 10 -5.65 13.83 12.34
N PHE A 11 -5.99 13.63 11.06
CA PHE A 11 -5.00 13.47 10.00
C PHE A 11 -4.06 14.68 9.89
N GLU A 12 -4.61 15.90 9.92
CA GLU A 12 -3.83 17.14 9.87
C GLU A 12 -2.85 17.26 11.05
N LYS A 13 -3.28 16.84 12.25
CA LYS A 13 -2.46 16.91 13.47
C LYS A 13 -1.40 15.81 13.54
N GLU A 14 -1.74 14.57 13.15
CA GLU A 14 -0.94 13.38 13.42
C GLU A 14 -0.20 12.88 12.18
N GLY A 15 -0.58 13.34 10.98
CA GLY A 15 0.02 12.93 9.71
C GLY A 15 -0.43 11.56 9.22
N TYR A 16 -1.29 10.86 9.96
CA TYR A 16 -1.88 9.59 9.56
C TYR A 16 -3.30 9.42 10.08
N LEU A 17 -4.04 8.48 9.45
CA LEU A 17 -5.37 8.08 9.89
C LEU A 17 -5.51 6.57 9.75
N PHE A 18 -5.91 5.92 10.83
CA PHE A 18 -6.25 4.50 10.81
C PHE A 18 -7.76 4.31 10.63
N LEU A 19 -8.13 3.48 9.66
CA LEU A 19 -9.51 3.18 9.30
C LEU A 19 -9.74 1.67 9.45
N PRO A 20 -10.11 1.19 10.65
CA PRO A 20 -10.34 -0.24 10.88
C PRO A 20 -11.57 -0.74 10.10
N ASP A 21 -11.57 -2.01 9.76
CA ASP A 21 -12.71 -2.74 9.18
C ASP A 21 -13.27 -2.10 7.90
N LEU A 22 -12.39 -1.46 7.10
CA LEU A 22 -12.78 -0.79 5.87
C LEU A 22 -13.24 -1.78 4.79
N PHE A 23 -12.70 -3.00 4.83
CA PHE A 23 -13.04 -4.13 3.98
C PHE A 23 -13.51 -5.30 4.81
N SER A 24 -14.40 -6.14 4.25
CA SER A 24 -14.86 -7.34 4.93
C SER A 24 -13.78 -8.44 4.95
N ALA A 25 -13.96 -9.43 5.81
CA ALA A 25 -13.05 -10.57 5.88
C ALA A 25 -13.00 -11.35 4.54
N GLU A 26 -14.13 -11.43 3.83
CA GLU A 26 -14.23 -12.08 2.53
C GLU A 26 -13.47 -11.30 1.45
N GLU A 27 -13.59 -9.97 1.42
CA GLU A 27 -12.82 -9.12 0.50
C GLU A 27 -11.31 -9.26 0.78
N MET A 28 -10.91 -9.30 2.04
CA MET A 28 -9.51 -9.48 2.42
C MET A 28 -8.99 -10.88 2.09
N ALA A 29 -9.83 -11.94 2.19
CA ALA A 29 -9.46 -13.28 1.79
C ALA A 29 -9.14 -13.36 0.29
N VAL A 30 -9.96 -12.75 -0.56
CA VAL A 30 -9.68 -12.68 -2.01
C VAL A 30 -8.32 -12.01 -2.28
N LEU A 31 -8.04 -10.87 -1.66
CA LEU A 31 -6.76 -10.17 -1.84
C LEU A 31 -5.57 -10.99 -1.36
N ARG A 32 -5.74 -11.75 -0.29
CA ARG A 32 -4.71 -12.65 0.24
C ARG A 32 -4.40 -13.79 -0.73
N ASP A 33 -5.43 -14.46 -1.23
CA ASP A 33 -5.28 -15.57 -2.17
C ASP A 33 -4.62 -15.10 -3.46
N GLU A 34 -5.05 -13.96 -4.01
CA GLU A 34 -4.47 -13.36 -5.20
C GLU A 34 -3.01 -12.90 -4.98
N ALA A 35 -2.66 -12.41 -3.79
CA ALA A 35 -1.28 -12.07 -3.47
C ALA A 35 -0.37 -13.31 -3.47
N VAL A 36 -0.85 -14.43 -2.91
CA VAL A 36 -0.13 -15.71 -2.93
C VAL A 36 0.10 -16.16 -4.38
N GLU A 37 -0.93 -16.14 -5.21
CA GLU A 37 -0.84 -16.52 -6.63
C GLU A 37 0.18 -15.64 -7.37
N ILE A 38 0.14 -14.32 -7.17
CA ILE A 38 1.10 -13.40 -7.78
C ILE A 38 2.53 -13.80 -7.41
N PHE A 39 2.82 -14.00 -6.12
CA PHE A 39 4.16 -14.34 -5.65
C PHE A 39 4.64 -15.73 -6.11
N CYS A 40 3.75 -16.62 -6.54
CA CYS A 40 4.09 -17.90 -7.14
C CYS A 40 4.51 -17.78 -8.62
N THR A 41 4.32 -16.64 -9.26
CA THR A 41 4.68 -16.43 -10.67
C THR A 41 6.15 -16.00 -10.84
N ASP A 42 6.71 -16.27 -12.02
CA ASP A 42 8.03 -15.77 -12.43
C ASP A 42 7.86 -14.52 -13.31
N ARG A 43 7.70 -13.37 -12.67
CA ARG A 43 7.50 -12.06 -13.33
C ARG A 43 8.63 -11.11 -12.93
N LYS A 44 9.06 -10.25 -13.84
CA LYS A 44 10.09 -9.23 -13.60
C LYS A 44 9.67 -8.18 -12.56
N GLU A 45 8.35 -7.99 -12.37
CA GLU A 45 7.78 -7.09 -11.40
C GLU A 45 7.89 -7.61 -9.96
N ILE A 46 8.27 -8.89 -9.79
CA ILE A 46 8.37 -9.52 -8.46
C ILE A 46 9.82 -9.55 -8.01
N TRP A 47 10.09 -8.80 -6.98
CA TRP A 47 11.40 -8.82 -6.32
C TRP A 47 11.39 -9.84 -5.18
N ARG A 48 12.53 -10.51 -5.03
CA ARG A 48 12.74 -11.54 -4.02
C ARG A 48 13.92 -11.19 -3.14
N GLU A 49 13.90 -11.71 -1.92
CA GLU A 49 15.06 -11.69 -1.03
C GLU A 49 16.19 -12.60 -1.59
N LYS A 50 17.39 -12.49 -1.03
CA LYS A 50 18.52 -13.35 -1.40
C LYS A 50 18.24 -14.84 -1.19
N SER A 51 17.37 -15.17 -0.24
CA SER A 51 16.88 -16.53 0.02
C SER A 51 15.93 -17.06 -1.06
N GLY A 52 15.39 -16.20 -1.92
CA GLY A 52 14.33 -16.51 -2.88
C GLY A 52 12.92 -16.23 -2.38
N SER A 53 12.76 -15.88 -1.11
CA SER A 53 11.46 -15.51 -0.54
C SER A 53 10.88 -14.27 -1.20
N PRO A 54 9.54 -14.18 -1.33
CA PRO A 54 8.89 -12.97 -1.84
C PRO A 54 9.24 -11.73 -1.01
N ARG A 55 9.52 -10.61 -1.68
CA ARG A 55 9.72 -9.31 -1.06
C ARG A 55 8.67 -8.30 -1.48
N THR A 56 8.60 -7.99 -2.77
CA THR A 56 7.69 -6.96 -3.29
C THR A 56 7.22 -7.32 -4.68
N ALA A 57 5.92 -7.21 -4.93
CA ALA A 57 5.34 -7.24 -6.26
C ALA A 57 4.92 -5.81 -6.66
N PHE A 58 5.57 -5.27 -7.69
CA PHE A 58 5.29 -3.94 -8.19
C PHE A 58 4.15 -3.96 -9.22
N ALA A 59 3.40 -2.86 -9.25
CA ALA A 59 2.38 -2.58 -10.25
C ALA A 59 1.33 -3.70 -10.43
N ALA A 60 1.02 -4.47 -9.37
CA ALA A 60 0.06 -5.58 -9.42
C ALA A 60 -1.31 -5.18 -9.95
N HIS A 61 -1.73 -3.93 -9.75
CA HIS A 61 -2.97 -3.37 -10.28
C HIS A 61 -3.04 -3.33 -11.83
N THR A 62 -1.93 -3.52 -12.53
CA THR A 62 -1.87 -3.53 -14.01
C THR A 62 -2.04 -4.92 -14.62
N TYR A 63 -1.87 -5.98 -13.83
CA TYR A 63 -1.91 -7.35 -14.33
C TYR A 63 -2.72 -8.33 -13.45
N ASN A 64 -3.38 -7.84 -12.40
CA ASN A 64 -4.27 -8.63 -11.56
C ASN A 64 -5.55 -7.84 -11.29
N GLU A 65 -6.71 -8.46 -11.52
CA GLU A 65 -8.01 -7.80 -11.46
C GLU A 65 -8.38 -7.36 -10.04
N ALA A 66 -8.15 -8.20 -9.03
CA ALA A 66 -8.48 -7.87 -7.64
C ALA A 66 -7.70 -6.65 -7.16
N PHE A 67 -6.41 -6.58 -7.47
CA PHE A 67 -5.58 -5.42 -7.13
C PHE A 67 -5.84 -4.20 -8.02
N HIS A 68 -6.32 -4.38 -9.24
CA HIS A 68 -6.83 -3.30 -10.07
C HIS A 68 -8.06 -2.65 -9.42
N LEU A 69 -9.03 -3.45 -9.01
CA LEU A 69 -10.24 -3.00 -8.33
C LEU A 69 -9.92 -2.35 -6.97
N LEU A 70 -8.96 -2.91 -6.21
CA LEU A 70 -8.50 -2.31 -4.96
C LEU A 70 -7.88 -0.94 -5.20
N GLY A 71 -6.98 -0.81 -6.17
CA GLY A 71 -6.27 0.43 -6.47
C GLY A 71 -7.19 1.59 -6.88
N ALA A 72 -8.34 1.28 -7.48
CA ALA A 72 -9.37 2.26 -7.87
C ALA A 72 -10.55 2.31 -6.88
N HIS A 73 -10.47 1.62 -5.75
CA HIS A 73 -11.64 1.41 -4.89
C HIS A 73 -12.09 2.73 -4.22
N PRO A 74 -13.39 3.11 -4.30
CA PRO A 74 -13.89 4.38 -3.76
C PRO A 74 -13.72 4.53 -2.25
N ARG A 75 -13.64 3.42 -1.49
CA ARG A 75 -13.35 3.47 -0.04
C ARG A 75 -11.92 3.95 0.25
N LEU A 76 -10.99 3.79 -0.67
CA LEU A 76 -9.61 4.27 -0.57
C LEU A 76 -9.43 5.65 -1.20
N ILE A 77 -9.93 5.84 -2.42
CA ILE A 77 -9.66 7.06 -3.21
C ILE A 77 -10.38 8.28 -2.64
N ARG A 78 -11.68 8.18 -2.30
CA ARG A 78 -12.46 9.35 -1.83
C ARG A 78 -11.90 10.03 -0.58
N PRO A 79 -11.42 9.32 0.46
CA PRO A 79 -10.75 9.96 1.59
C PRO A 79 -9.54 10.80 1.19
N VAL A 80 -8.74 10.31 0.26
CA VAL A 80 -7.53 11.02 -0.20
C VAL A 80 -7.90 12.23 -1.06
N GLU A 81 -8.84 12.09 -1.99
CA GLU A 81 -9.41 13.22 -2.75
C GLU A 81 -9.98 14.30 -1.81
N GLN A 82 -10.61 13.91 -0.73
CA GLN A 82 -11.15 14.84 0.26
C GLN A 82 -10.05 15.63 0.98
N VAL A 83 -8.92 14.99 1.29
CA VAL A 83 -7.77 15.65 1.92
C VAL A 83 -7.08 16.60 0.95
N PHE A 84 -6.84 16.18 -0.28
CA PHE A 84 -6.16 17.01 -1.29
C PHE A 84 -7.08 18.05 -1.95
N GLY A 85 -8.39 17.81 -1.97
CA GLY A 85 -9.37 18.67 -2.63
C GLY A 85 -9.32 18.60 -4.16
N GLU A 86 -8.74 17.56 -4.73
CA GLU A 86 -8.54 17.38 -6.18
C GLU A 86 -8.56 15.90 -6.59
N GLN A 87 -8.60 15.65 -7.90
CA GLN A 87 -8.47 14.32 -8.47
C GLN A 87 -7.03 13.80 -8.32
N LEU A 88 -6.91 12.47 -8.22
CA LEU A 88 -5.66 11.78 -7.95
C LEU A 88 -5.27 10.86 -9.12
N TYR A 89 -3.99 10.54 -9.20
CA TYR A 89 -3.50 9.43 -9.99
C TYR A 89 -2.68 8.47 -9.12
N MET A 90 -2.57 7.22 -9.55
CA MET A 90 -1.76 6.21 -8.90
C MET A 90 -0.28 6.43 -9.28
N HIS A 91 0.51 6.94 -8.36
CA HIS A 91 1.95 7.12 -8.59
C HIS A 91 2.70 5.79 -8.51
N GLN A 92 2.45 5.01 -7.47
CA GLN A 92 3.06 3.70 -7.27
C GLN A 92 2.10 2.72 -6.61
N PHE A 93 2.18 1.45 -6.98
CA PHE A 93 1.45 0.36 -6.35
C PHE A 93 2.41 -0.79 -6.02
N LYS A 94 2.41 -1.24 -4.78
CA LYS A 94 3.23 -2.35 -4.29
C LYS A 94 2.41 -3.31 -3.44
N ILE A 95 2.69 -4.60 -3.55
CA ILE A 95 2.34 -5.60 -2.53
C ILE A 95 3.64 -5.98 -1.86
N ASN A 96 3.76 -5.69 -0.58
CA ASN A 96 4.93 -6.02 0.21
C ASN A 96 4.67 -7.30 1.01
N ALA A 97 5.49 -8.32 0.79
CA ALA A 97 5.53 -9.51 1.62
C ALA A 97 6.65 -9.36 2.65
N LYS A 98 6.38 -9.72 3.89
CA LYS A 98 7.40 -9.83 4.92
C LYS A 98 7.35 -11.22 5.50
N SER A 99 8.22 -12.10 4.98
CA SER A 99 8.33 -13.47 5.48
C SER A 99 8.89 -13.45 6.91
N ALA A 100 8.32 -14.29 7.77
CA ALA A 100 8.82 -14.45 9.13
C ALA A 100 10.28 -14.96 9.07
N PHE A 101 11.15 -14.36 9.86
CA PHE A 101 12.58 -14.74 10.03
C PHE A 101 13.49 -14.60 8.80
N ASP A 102 13.01 -14.09 7.67
CA ASP A 102 13.76 -14.04 6.41
C ASP A 102 13.67 -12.69 5.66
N GLY A 103 12.94 -11.72 6.18
CA GLY A 103 12.81 -10.41 5.57
C GLY A 103 13.98 -9.49 5.90
N GLU A 104 14.61 -8.88 4.89
CA GLU A 104 15.60 -7.82 5.13
C GLU A 104 14.98 -6.65 5.90
N VAL A 105 15.81 -5.94 6.67
CA VAL A 105 15.39 -4.75 7.41
C VAL A 105 15.07 -3.63 6.42
N TRP A 106 13.91 -3.02 6.59
CA TRP A 106 13.53 -1.83 5.84
C TRP A 106 14.01 -0.61 6.61
N GLN A 107 15.01 0.07 6.06
CA GLN A 107 15.56 1.27 6.67
C GLN A 107 14.51 2.39 6.74
N TRP A 108 14.52 3.14 7.82
CA TRP A 108 13.68 4.33 7.93
C TRP A 108 14.02 5.32 6.82
N HIS A 109 13.02 5.76 6.09
CA HIS A 109 13.17 6.68 4.96
C HIS A 109 11.90 7.52 4.79
N GLN A 110 12.01 8.54 3.96
CA GLN A 110 10.88 9.28 3.44
C GLN A 110 10.75 8.96 1.95
N ASP A 111 9.59 8.44 1.54
CA ASP A 111 9.33 8.10 0.13
C ASP A 111 9.52 9.29 -0.80
N TYR A 112 9.14 10.50 -0.36
CA TYR A 112 9.32 11.72 -1.14
C TYR A 112 10.77 11.96 -1.56
N GLY A 113 11.76 11.64 -0.71
CA GLY A 113 13.17 11.79 -1.06
C GLY A 113 13.54 11.01 -2.33
N THR A 114 13.07 9.77 -2.43
CA THR A 114 13.23 8.92 -3.62
C THR A 114 12.46 9.49 -4.80
N TRP A 115 11.19 9.81 -4.62
CA TRP A 115 10.34 10.30 -5.71
C TRP A 115 10.77 11.66 -6.26
N ALA A 116 11.30 12.54 -5.41
CA ALA A 116 11.85 13.81 -5.85
C ALA A 116 13.11 13.62 -6.69
N HIS A 117 13.98 12.69 -6.28
CA HIS A 117 15.25 12.43 -6.97
C HIS A 117 15.07 11.62 -8.26
N ASP A 118 14.31 10.51 -8.18
CA ASP A 118 14.24 9.52 -9.25
C ASP A 118 13.09 9.82 -10.24
N ASP A 119 11.97 10.34 -9.75
CA ASP A 119 10.76 10.60 -10.55
C ASP A 119 10.54 12.09 -10.84
N GLY A 120 11.37 12.96 -10.27
CA GLY A 120 11.25 14.41 -10.46
C GLY A 120 10.01 15.03 -9.81
N MET A 121 9.49 14.42 -8.73
CA MET A 121 8.32 14.94 -8.01
C MET A 121 8.63 16.31 -7.40
N PRO A 122 7.96 17.40 -7.83
CA PRO A 122 8.38 18.76 -7.47
C PRO A 122 8.07 19.14 -6.02
N GLU A 123 7.02 18.54 -5.44
CA GLU A 123 6.53 18.84 -4.08
C GLU A 123 6.09 17.54 -3.38
N PRO A 124 6.14 17.45 -2.03
CA PRO A 124 5.73 16.27 -1.28
C PRO A 124 4.18 16.11 -1.26
N ARG A 125 3.57 16.13 -2.43
CA ARG A 125 2.13 16.10 -2.63
C ARG A 125 1.67 14.68 -2.98
N ALA A 126 2.01 13.75 -2.11
CA ALA A 126 1.64 12.34 -2.23
C ALA A 126 1.14 11.80 -0.88
N MET A 127 0.33 10.76 -0.93
CA MET A 127 -0.18 10.07 0.25
C MET A 127 -0.06 8.57 0.05
N ASN A 128 0.47 7.88 1.05
CA ASN A 128 0.49 6.43 1.09
C ASN A 128 -0.82 5.90 1.67
N ILE A 129 -1.39 4.89 1.02
CA ILE A 129 -2.49 4.10 1.54
C ILE A 129 -1.97 2.69 1.79
N ALA A 130 -1.90 2.28 3.05
CA ALA A 130 -1.53 0.91 3.42
C ALA A 130 -2.79 0.10 3.70
N VAL A 131 -2.95 -1.03 3.00
CA VAL A 131 -4.00 -2.03 3.24
C VAL A 131 -3.33 -3.28 3.78
N PHE A 132 -3.64 -3.64 5.01
CA PHE A 132 -3.09 -4.84 5.66
C PHE A 132 -3.94 -6.04 5.29
N VAL A 133 -3.40 -6.92 4.44
CA VAL A 133 -4.11 -8.12 3.93
C VAL A 133 -4.03 -9.28 4.90
N ASP A 134 -2.97 -9.31 5.72
CA ASP A 134 -2.74 -10.28 6.78
C ASP A 134 -2.66 -9.61 8.14
N GLU A 135 -2.75 -10.43 9.18
CA GLU A 135 -2.54 -9.98 10.55
C GLU A 135 -1.09 -9.53 10.75
N VAL A 136 -0.90 -8.34 11.31
CA VAL A 136 0.42 -7.76 11.56
C VAL A 136 0.71 -7.77 13.06
N PHE A 137 1.74 -8.49 13.46
CA PHE A 137 2.20 -8.54 14.85
C PHE A 137 3.36 -7.57 15.10
N ARG A 138 3.48 -7.09 16.32
CA ARG A 138 4.56 -6.17 16.73
C ARG A 138 5.97 -6.71 16.41
N SER A 139 6.18 -8.01 16.44
CA SER A 139 7.43 -8.67 16.07
C SER A 139 7.77 -8.64 14.58
N MET A 140 6.84 -8.21 13.73
CA MET A 140 7.04 -8.08 12.27
C MET A 140 7.48 -6.67 11.85
N VAL A 141 7.56 -5.72 12.80
CA VAL A 141 7.75 -4.29 12.54
C VAL A 141 9.13 -3.80 13.03
N HIS A 142 10.13 -4.66 13.00
CA HIS A 142 11.51 -4.28 13.36
C HIS A 142 12.40 -4.19 12.14
#